data_5206af2852182d78a21ae14e5727c393
#
_entry.id   5206af2852182d78a21ae14e5727c393
#
_cell.length_a   1.000
_cell.length_b   1.000
_cell.length_c   1.000
_cell.angle_alpha   90.00
_cell.angle_beta   90.00
_cell.angle_gamma   90.00
#
_symmetry.space_group_name_H-M   'P 1'
#
loop_
_entity.id
_entity.type
_entity.pdbx_description
1 polymer ?
#
loop_
_entity_poly.entity_id
_entity_poly.type
_entity_poly.pdbx_seq_one_letter_code
_entity_poly.pdbx_strand_id
1 'polypeptide(L)'
;MNVVIAIDSFKGSMTSLEAGESASAGIRRIYPDADIAIRPLADGGEGTVDALTLGCGGTRTQVCVTGPLEKPVLCSYGILDAGKTAVIEMSGAAGITLLSETERNPLYTTTYGVGEVIRDAIARGCRHFIIGIGGSATNDGGIGMLQALGFDLLDQEGIPVRHGALGLRDLAVISDSHVLPELKECTFRIACDVTNPLCGPQGCSAVFGPQKGADSAMIQQMDQWLSSYAALAGKSFPETNPAHAGAGAAGGLGFAFLTFFHATLESGVNIILEETHLSDYIKNADIVITGEGCLDGQTVMGKAPAGVAKIAREFQKPVLAFSGCVTEDAKACHAAGIDAFFPIVRGAVSLEDAMQTDHAKQNMTDTVEQVFRMLRTFQNI
;
A
#
# COMPACT_ATOMS: atom_id res chain seq x y z
N MET A 1 21.64 -13.53 -21.12
CA MET A 1 21.67 -12.87 -19.80
C MET A 1 20.23 -12.65 -19.35
N ASN A 2 19.92 -13.18 -18.18
CA ASN A 2 18.58 -13.09 -17.58
C ASN A 2 18.60 -12.02 -16.48
N VAL A 3 17.79 -10.99 -16.62
CA VAL A 3 17.72 -9.87 -15.67
C VAL A 3 16.33 -9.79 -15.08
N VAL A 4 16.25 -9.71 -13.76
CA VAL A 4 15.01 -9.39 -13.05
C VAL A 4 15.07 -7.94 -12.61
N ILE A 5 14.05 -7.17 -12.95
CA ILE A 5 13.90 -5.76 -12.54
C ILE A 5 12.70 -5.66 -11.62
N ALA A 6 12.97 -5.35 -10.35
CA ALA A 6 11.98 -5.20 -9.30
C ALA A 6 12.24 -3.88 -8.55
N ILE A 7 11.72 -2.79 -9.11
CA ILE A 7 11.95 -1.41 -8.65
C ILE A 7 10.63 -0.87 -8.09
N ASP A 8 10.65 -0.22 -6.94
CA ASP A 8 9.50 0.51 -6.40
C ASP A 8 9.28 1.86 -7.12
N SER A 9 8.15 2.46 -6.91
CA SER A 9 7.81 3.77 -7.49
C SER A 9 8.74 4.88 -7.00
N PHE A 10 9.04 5.81 -7.88
CA PHE A 10 9.69 7.07 -7.55
C PHE A 10 8.59 8.10 -7.29
N LYS A 11 8.09 8.13 -6.06
CA LYS A 11 6.88 8.89 -5.66
C LYS A 11 6.90 10.31 -6.21
N GLY A 12 5.86 10.67 -6.96
CA GLY A 12 5.73 11.96 -7.63
C GLY A 12 6.56 12.13 -8.92
N SER A 13 7.22 11.06 -9.40
CA SER A 13 8.08 11.12 -10.61
C SER A 13 7.77 9.99 -11.58
N MET A 14 8.05 8.72 -11.22
CA MET A 14 7.82 7.55 -12.08
C MET A 14 7.07 6.47 -11.31
N THR A 15 6.15 5.78 -11.98
CA THR A 15 5.58 4.54 -11.48
C THR A 15 6.64 3.43 -11.46
N SER A 16 6.38 2.36 -10.69
CA SER A 16 7.25 1.18 -10.65
C SER A 16 7.45 0.57 -12.05
N LEU A 17 6.39 0.49 -12.85
CA LEU A 17 6.48 -0.02 -14.23
C LEU A 17 7.35 0.88 -15.11
N GLU A 18 7.14 2.20 -15.08
CA GLU A 18 7.94 3.15 -15.85
C GLU A 18 9.42 3.13 -15.49
N ALA A 19 9.73 2.97 -14.20
CA ALA A 19 11.10 2.81 -13.73
C ALA A 19 11.72 1.50 -14.28
N GLY A 20 10.96 0.39 -14.23
CA GLY A 20 11.37 -0.90 -14.77
C GLY A 20 11.58 -0.88 -16.28
N GLU A 21 10.68 -0.26 -17.03
CA GLU A 21 10.80 -0.11 -18.49
C GLU A 21 11.99 0.75 -18.88
N SER A 22 12.23 1.85 -18.14
CA SER A 22 13.38 2.73 -18.37
C SER A 22 14.71 2.01 -18.10
N ALA A 23 14.80 1.22 -17.03
CA ALA A 23 15.95 0.38 -16.73
C ALA A 23 16.15 -0.69 -17.83
N SER A 24 15.09 -1.37 -18.26
CA SER A 24 15.12 -2.34 -19.36
C SER A 24 15.63 -1.72 -20.65
N ALA A 25 15.18 -0.51 -20.99
CA ALA A 25 15.67 0.21 -22.17
C ALA A 25 17.20 0.45 -22.12
N GLY A 26 17.74 0.82 -20.96
CA GLY A 26 19.17 0.99 -20.75
C GLY A 26 19.96 -0.30 -20.94
N ILE A 27 19.45 -1.42 -20.40
CA ILE A 27 20.07 -2.74 -20.55
C ILE A 27 20.11 -3.17 -22.02
N ARG A 28 18.98 -3.04 -22.75
CA ARG A 28 18.87 -3.47 -24.15
C ARG A 28 19.77 -2.69 -25.10
N ARG A 29 20.20 -1.48 -24.76
CA ARG A 29 21.22 -0.75 -25.54
C ARG A 29 22.57 -1.47 -25.53
N ILE A 30 22.86 -2.30 -24.53
CA ILE A 30 24.13 -3.00 -24.36
C ILE A 30 24.00 -4.50 -24.63
N TYR A 31 22.88 -5.09 -24.19
CA TYR A 31 22.51 -6.49 -24.37
C TYR A 31 21.14 -6.59 -25.04
N PRO A 32 21.05 -6.44 -26.38
CA PRO A 32 19.76 -6.46 -27.09
C PRO A 32 18.95 -7.73 -26.87
N ASP A 33 19.64 -8.86 -26.72
CA ASP A 33 19.04 -10.19 -26.56
C ASP A 33 18.87 -10.61 -25.08
N ALA A 34 18.98 -9.66 -24.13
CA ALA A 34 18.75 -9.98 -22.72
C ALA A 34 17.28 -10.39 -22.49
N ASP A 35 17.09 -11.47 -21.76
CA ASP A 35 15.78 -11.84 -21.22
C ASP A 35 15.53 -11.03 -19.96
N ILE A 36 14.53 -10.15 -20.00
CA ILE A 36 14.27 -9.17 -18.93
C ILE A 36 12.85 -9.36 -18.42
N ALA A 37 12.75 -9.76 -17.15
CA ALA A 37 11.50 -9.84 -16.43
C ALA A 37 11.30 -8.58 -15.56
N ILE A 38 10.33 -7.75 -15.90
CA ILE A 38 9.94 -6.59 -15.08
C ILE A 38 8.85 -7.05 -14.12
N ARG A 39 9.09 -6.88 -12.81
CA ARG A 39 8.16 -7.23 -11.72
C ARG A 39 7.91 -5.98 -10.90
N PRO A 40 6.86 -5.23 -11.20
CA PRO A 40 6.55 -4.00 -10.48
C PRO A 40 6.36 -4.25 -8.99
N LEU A 41 6.83 -3.29 -8.17
CA LEU A 41 6.72 -3.34 -6.72
C LEU A 41 5.87 -2.16 -6.21
N ALA A 42 5.40 -2.30 -4.98
CA ALA A 42 4.84 -1.25 -4.16
C ALA A 42 5.01 -1.61 -2.68
N ASP A 43 4.76 -0.65 -1.80
CA ASP A 43 4.89 -0.81 -0.35
C ASP A 43 3.55 -1.08 0.37
N GLY A 44 2.48 -1.45 -0.36
CA GLY A 44 1.14 -1.60 0.19
C GLY A 44 0.33 -0.30 0.23
N GLY A 45 0.91 0.81 -0.20
CA GLY A 45 0.27 2.11 -0.42
C GLY A 45 -0.12 2.32 -1.88
N GLU A 46 0.09 3.55 -2.36
CA GLU A 46 -0.17 3.94 -3.74
C GLU A 46 0.67 3.10 -4.72
N GLY A 47 0.02 2.60 -5.78
CA GLY A 47 0.63 1.78 -6.81
C GLY A 47 0.53 0.26 -6.58
N THR A 48 -0.01 -0.18 -5.44
CA THR A 48 -0.21 -1.61 -5.14
C THR A 48 -1.15 -2.29 -6.13
N VAL A 49 -2.26 -1.65 -6.48
CA VAL A 49 -3.22 -2.16 -7.47
C VAL A 49 -2.52 -2.37 -8.81
N ASP A 50 -1.78 -1.38 -9.28
CA ASP A 50 -1.10 -1.46 -10.56
C ASP A 50 0.04 -2.50 -10.54
N ALA A 51 0.86 -2.51 -9.48
CA ALA A 51 1.96 -3.45 -9.33
C ALA A 51 1.48 -4.92 -9.36
N LEU A 52 0.46 -5.26 -8.56
CA LEU A 52 -0.09 -6.62 -8.52
C LEU A 52 -0.86 -6.95 -9.80
N THR A 53 -1.70 -6.03 -10.30
CA THR A 53 -2.50 -6.30 -11.51
C THR A 53 -1.59 -6.57 -12.71
N LEU A 54 -0.57 -5.73 -12.94
CA LEU A 54 0.38 -5.90 -14.04
C LEU A 54 1.32 -7.08 -13.78
N GLY A 55 1.83 -7.21 -12.55
CA GLY A 55 2.75 -8.27 -12.16
C GLY A 55 2.16 -9.68 -12.27
N CYS A 56 0.86 -9.84 -12.04
CA CYS A 56 0.16 -11.13 -12.03
C CYS A 56 -0.74 -11.36 -13.26
N GLY A 57 -0.72 -10.46 -14.26
CA GLY A 57 -1.55 -10.61 -15.47
C GLY A 57 -3.05 -10.46 -15.20
N GLY A 58 -3.42 -9.66 -14.20
CA GLY A 58 -4.80 -9.36 -13.84
C GLY A 58 -5.46 -8.32 -14.71
N THR A 59 -6.68 -7.92 -14.35
CA THR A 59 -7.45 -6.88 -15.02
C THR A 59 -7.79 -5.74 -14.07
N ARG A 60 -7.71 -4.51 -14.56
CA ARG A 60 -8.13 -3.32 -13.81
C ARG A 60 -9.61 -3.06 -14.01
N THR A 61 -10.31 -2.81 -12.93
CA THR A 61 -11.75 -2.54 -12.88
C THR A 61 -12.01 -1.21 -12.21
N GLN A 62 -13.09 -0.53 -12.57
CA GLN A 62 -13.50 0.72 -11.97
C GLN A 62 -14.94 0.63 -11.47
N VAL A 63 -15.20 1.25 -10.34
CA VAL A 63 -16.53 1.39 -9.74
C VAL A 63 -16.73 2.79 -9.19
N CYS A 64 -17.91 3.35 -9.34
CA CYS A 64 -18.28 4.61 -8.71
C CYS A 64 -18.79 4.33 -7.31
N VAL A 65 -18.14 4.92 -6.31
CA VAL A 65 -18.42 4.70 -4.88
C VAL A 65 -18.54 6.02 -4.13
N THR A 66 -18.98 5.95 -2.90
CA THR A 66 -19.05 7.06 -1.97
C THR A 66 -17.64 7.48 -1.54
N GLY A 67 -17.24 8.70 -1.88
CA GLY A 67 -15.96 9.28 -1.46
C GLY A 67 -15.94 9.69 0.03
N PRO A 68 -14.80 10.19 0.52
CA PRO A 68 -14.60 10.47 1.94
C PRO A 68 -15.57 11.53 2.49
N LEU A 69 -16.08 12.45 1.67
CA LEU A 69 -17.09 13.44 2.02
C LEU A 69 -18.46 13.15 1.37
N GLU A 70 -18.80 11.89 1.21
CA GLU A 70 -20.07 11.40 0.64
C GLU A 70 -20.32 11.84 -0.82
N LYS A 71 -19.37 12.49 -1.48
CA LYS A 71 -19.43 12.80 -2.90
C LYS A 71 -19.01 11.56 -3.71
N PRO A 72 -19.65 11.27 -4.85
CA PRO A 72 -19.24 10.15 -5.69
C PRO A 72 -17.79 10.29 -6.18
N VAL A 73 -17.03 9.18 -6.12
CA VAL A 73 -15.66 9.08 -6.66
C VAL A 73 -15.53 7.83 -7.50
N LEU A 74 -14.70 7.89 -8.54
CA LEU A 74 -14.38 6.74 -9.36
C LEU A 74 -13.15 6.03 -8.76
N CYS A 75 -13.38 4.85 -8.17
CA CYS A 75 -12.32 4.03 -7.58
C CYS A 75 -11.91 2.91 -8.54
N SER A 76 -10.59 2.72 -8.70
CA SER A 76 -10.02 1.61 -9.46
C SER A 76 -9.52 0.52 -8.52
N TYR A 77 -9.70 -0.74 -8.91
CA TYR A 77 -9.12 -1.89 -8.21
C TYR A 77 -8.73 -3.00 -9.20
N GLY A 78 -7.86 -3.92 -8.77
CA GLY A 78 -7.38 -5.03 -9.59
C GLY A 78 -8.17 -6.31 -9.33
N ILE A 79 -8.32 -7.15 -10.36
CA ILE A 79 -8.86 -8.51 -10.25
C ILE A 79 -7.82 -9.48 -10.81
N LEU A 80 -7.39 -10.43 -10.00
CA LEU A 80 -6.42 -11.46 -10.32
C LEU A 80 -7.08 -12.85 -10.36
N ASP A 81 -6.30 -13.88 -10.72
CA ASP A 81 -6.65 -15.30 -10.62
C ASP A 81 -8.00 -15.66 -11.28
N ALA A 82 -8.17 -15.20 -12.50
CA ALA A 82 -9.41 -15.42 -13.26
C ALA A 82 -10.67 -14.98 -12.49
N GLY A 83 -10.58 -13.89 -11.72
CA GLY A 83 -11.71 -13.27 -11.03
C GLY A 83 -11.90 -13.67 -9.56
N LYS A 84 -10.92 -14.31 -8.92
CA LYS A 84 -11.05 -14.76 -7.54
C LYS A 84 -10.46 -13.81 -6.50
N THR A 85 -9.37 -13.11 -6.84
CA THR A 85 -8.67 -12.20 -5.92
C THR A 85 -8.88 -10.74 -6.32
N ALA A 86 -9.30 -9.91 -5.38
CA ALA A 86 -9.41 -8.46 -5.55
C ALA A 86 -8.24 -7.75 -4.86
N VAL A 87 -7.60 -6.82 -5.57
CA VAL A 87 -6.56 -5.94 -5.02
C VAL A 87 -7.13 -4.54 -4.92
N ILE A 88 -7.20 -3.99 -3.73
CA ILE A 88 -7.86 -2.71 -3.44
C ILE A 88 -6.90 -1.78 -2.71
N GLU A 89 -6.82 -0.53 -3.13
CA GLU A 89 -6.25 0.56 -2.33
C GLU A 89 -7.39 1.37 -1.71
N MET A 90 -7.45 1.41 -0.38
CA MET A 90 -8.49 2.17 0.30
C MET A 90 -8.44 3.67 -0.04
N SER A 91 -7.27 4.17 -0.39
CA SER A 91 -7.06 5.58 -0.78
C SER A 91 -7.83 5.99 -2.04
N GLY A 92 -8.15 5.05 -2.93
CA GLY A 92 -9.00 5.32 -4.09
C GLY A 92 -10.46 5.66 -3.74
N ALA A 93 -10.95 5.20 -2.59
CA ALA A 93 -12.31 5.46 -2.11
C ALA A 93 -12.36 6.43 -0.91
N ALA A 94 -11.34 6.42 -0.03
CA ALA A 94 -11.34 7.18 1.22
C ALA A 94 -9.96 7.82 1.52
N GLY A 95 -9.20 8.15 0.48
CA GLY A 95 -7.86 8.70 0.57
C GLY A 95 -7.80 10.20 0.84
N ILE A 96 -6.69 10.64 1.45
CA ILE A 96 -6.43 12.05 1.76
C ILE A 96 -6.18 12.88 0.50
N THR A 97 -5.71 12.26 -0.58
CA THR A 97 -5.48 12.91 -1.87
C THR A 97 -6.78 13.29 -2.60
N LEU A 98 -7.92 12.73 -2.18
CA LEU A 98 -9.24 13.10 -2.69
C LEU A 98 -9.77 14.42 -2.09
N LEU A 99 -9.05 15.00 -1.12
CA LEU A 99 -9.44 16.19 -0.39
C LEU A 99 -8.40 17.29 -0.52
N SER A 100 -8.86 18.51 -0.76
CA SER A 100 -8.04 19.70 -0.54
C SER A 100 -7.72 19.85 0.96
N GLU A 101 -6.68 20.59 1.30
CA GLU A 101 -6.31 20.79 2.71
C GLU A 101 -7.43 21.41 3.54
N THR A 102 -8.24 22.29 2.95
CA THR A 102 -9.37 22.96 3.60
C THR A 102 -10.59 22.06 3.80
N GLU A 103 -10.67 20.94 3.07
CA GLU A 103 -11.76 19.95 3.21
C GLU A 103 -11.42 18.84 4.22
N ARG A 104 -10.18 18.77 4.71
CA ARG A 104 -9.76 17.72 5.65
C ARG A 104 -10.40 17.94 7.00
N ASN A 105 -11.29 17.02 7.38
CA ASN A 105 -11.88 16.98 8.71
C ASN A 105 -12.30 15.54 9.06
N PRO A 106 -11.55 14.82 9.91
CA PRO A 106 -11.78 13.40 10.18
C PRO A 106 -13.07 13.11 10.95
N LEU A 107 -13.76 14.14 11.47
CA LEU A 107 -15.08 13.96 12.07
C LEU A 107 -16.14 13.55 11.05
N TYR A 108 -15.98 13.95 9.79
CA TYR A 108 -16.97 13.77 8.72
C TYR A 108 -16.53 12.79 7.63
N THR A 109 -15.22 12.48 7.54
CA THR A 109 -14.72 11.60 6.48
C THR A 109 -15.05 10.14 6.80
N THR A 110 -15.49 9.40 5.76
CA THR A 110 -16.00 8.04 5.90
C THR A 110 -15.23 7.00 5.08
N THR A 111 -15.20 5.77 5.59
CA THR A 111 -14.72 4.57 4.89
C THR A 111 -15.82 3.85 4.10
N TYR A 112 -17.03 4.41 3.97
CA TYR A 112 -18.17 3.74 3.33
C TYR A 112 -17.88 3.23 1.94
N GLY A 113 -17.20 4.04 1.11
CA GLY A 113 -16.81 3.65 -0.24
C GLY A 113 -15.86 2.47 -0.30
N VAL A 114 -15.03 2.25 0.73
CA VAL A 114 -14.18 1.05 0.82
C VAL A 114 -15.04 -0.22 0.86
N GLY A 115 -16.09 -0.21 1.68
CA GLY A 115 -17.07 -1.31 1.74
C GLY A 115 -17.82 -1.50 0.42
N GLU A 116 -18.14 -0.41 -0.31
CA GLU A 116 -18.77 -0.51 -1.62
C GLU A 116 -17.85 -1.15 -2.67
N VAL A 117 -16.54 -0.86 -2.66
CA VAL A 117 -15.56 -1.55 -3.53
C VAL A 117 -15.50 -3.03 -3.21
N ILE A 118 -15.43 -3.40 -1.92
CA ILE A 118 -15.45 -4.81 -1.48
C ILE A 118 -16.73 -5.50 -1.96
N ARG A 119 -17.89 -4.86 -1.82
CA ARG A 119 -19.18 -5.37 -2.27
C ARG A 119 -19.23 -5.60 -3.79
N ASP A 120 -18.72 -4.65 -4.60
CA ASP A 120 -18.64 -4.81 -6.05
C ASP A 120 -17.73 -5.99 -6.43
N ALA A 121 -16.58 -6.13 -5.77
CA ALA A 121 -15.67 -7.25 -6.01
C ALA A 121 -16.30 -8.61 -5.62
N ILE A 122 -17.03 -8.68 -4.51
CA ILE A 122 -17.80 -9.88 -4.10
C ILE A 122 -18.85 -10.23 -5.17
N ALA A 123 -19.59 -9.24 -5.67
CA ALA A 123 -20.61 -9.43 -6.71
C ALA A 123 -20.00 -9.94 -8.03
N ARG A 124 -18.73 -9.62 -8.30
CA ARG A 124 -17.97 -10.15 -9.45
C ARG A 124 -17.35 -11.54 -9.20
N GLY A 125 -17.53 -12.11 -8.03
CA GLY A 125 -17.06 -13.45 -7.69
C GLY A 125 -15.77 -13.51 -6.89
N CYS A 126 -15.15 -12.36 -6.56
CA CYS A 126 -13.95 -12.36 -5.70
C CYS A 126 -14.27 -12.85 -4.29
N ARG A 127 -13.33 -13.62 -3.71
CA ARG A 127 -13.41 -14.13 -2.34
C ARG A 127 -12.11 -13.94 -1.56
N HIS A 128 -11.03 -13.61 -2.26
CA HIS A 128 -9.74 -13.28 -1.66
C HIS A 128 -9.47 -11.79 -1.86
N PHE A 129 -9.06 -11.11 -0.80
CA PHE A 129 -8.86 -9.66 -0.82
C PHE A 129 -7.47 -9.31 -0.32
N ILE A 130 -6.75 -8.53 -1.13
CA ILE A 130 -5.51 -7.86 -0.77
C ILE A 130 -5.84 -6.38 -0.71
N ILE A 131 -5.77 -5.78 0.47
CA ILE A 131 -6.21 -4.40 0.66
C ILE A 131 -5.08 -3.57 1.26
N GLY A 132 -4.59 -2.59 0.49
CA GLY A 132 -3.69 -1.55 0.99
C GLY A 132 -4.48 -0.49 1.76
N ILE A 133 -4.09 -0.23 3.02
CA ILE A 133 -4.80 0.73 3.87
C ILE A 133 -4.01 2.02 4.12
N GLY A 134 -2.96 2.29 3.35
CA GLY A 134 -2.20 3.54 3.38
C GLY A 134 -2.98 4.74 2.81
N GLY A 135 -2.55 5.96 3.14
CA GLY A 135 -3.06 7.19 2.54
C GLY A 135 -4.47 7.63 2.96
N SER A 136 -5.02 7.15 4.07
CA SER A 136 -6.40 7.41 4.51
C SER A 136 -6.68 8.86 4.92
N ALA A 137 -7.87 9.37 4.60
CA ALA A 137 -8.42 10.63 5.11
C ALA A 137 -9.26 10.46 6.37
N THR A 138 -9.54 9.23 6.79
CA THR A 138 -10.61 8.87 7.75
C THR A 138 -10.05 8.53 9.13
N ASN A 139 -10.90 8.68 10.14
CA ASN A 139 -10.66 8.28 11.53
C ASN A 139 -11.94 7.71 12.16
N ASP A 140 -12.72 7.00 11.36
CA ASP A 140 -14.05 6.49 11.69
C ASP A 140 -14.05 5.05 12.23
N GLY A 141 -12.87 4.48 12.56
CA GLY A 141 -12.79 3.11 13.05
C GLY A 141 -13.23 2.04 12.04
N GLY A 142 -13.43 2.42 10.76
CA GLY A 142 -13.93 1.51 9.72
C GLY A 142 -15.45 1.34 9.75
N ILE A 143 -16.20 2.11 10.55
CA ILE A 143 -17.67 1.95 10.68
C ILE A 143 -18.39 2.18 9.34
N GLY A 144 -17.94 3.12 8.52
CA GLY A 144 -18.52 3.32 7.19
C GLY A 144 -18.40 2.08 6.32
N MET A 145 -17.23 1.45 6.27
CA MET A 145 -17.02 0.19 5.55
C MET A 145 -17.96 -0.92 6.06
N LEU A 146 -18.09 -1.06 7.39
CA LEU A 146 -18.98 -2.05 7.99
C LEU A 146 -20.43 -1.82 7.59
N GLN A 147 -20.92 -0.56 7.61
CA GLN A 147 -22.27 -0.21 7.17
C GLN A 147 -22.52 -0.59 5.70
N ALA A 148 -21.56 -0.30 4.80
CA ALA A 148 -21.69 -0.66 3.39
C ALA A 148 -21.74 -2.17 3.16
N LEU A 149 -21.16 -2.97 4.05
CA LEU A 149 -21.14 -4.43 4.02
C LEU A 149 -22.33 -5.07 4.76
N GLY A 150 -23.23 -4.25 5.34
CA GLY A 150 -24.47 -4.71 5.93
C GLY A 150 -24.44 -4.91 7.45
N PHE A 151 -23.42 -4.42 8.16
CA PHE A 151 -23.48 -4.36 9.61
C PHE A 151 -24.48 -3.30 10.07
N ASP A 152 -25.30 -3.63 11.05
CA ASP A 152 -26.14 -2.68 11.73
C ASP A 152 -25.33 -1.97 12.82
N LEU A 153 -25.06 -0.71 12.61
CA LEU A 153 -24.39 0.18 13.55
C LEU A 153 -25.42 1.23 13.99
N LEU A 154 -25.99 1.02 15.19
CA LEU A 154 -27.17 1.77 15.63
C LEU A 154 -26.88 2.58 16.89
N ASP A 155 -27.59 3.68 17.06
CA ASP A 155 -27.64 4.47 18.29
C ASP A 155 -28.58 3.83 19.34
N GLN A 156 -28.82 4.52 20.47
CA GLN A 156 -29.68 4.06 21.55
C GLN A 156 -31.17 3.96 21.17
N GLU A 157 -31.59 4.70 20.17
CA GLU A 157 -32.94 4.69 19.60
C GLU A 157 -33.13 3.65 18.50
N GLY A 158 -32.07 2.92 18.14
CA GLY A 158 -32.07 1.92 17.06
C GLY A 158 -32.00 2.53 15.65
N ILE A 159 -31.53 3.77 15.54
CA ILE A 159 -31.35 4.48 14.27
C ILE A 159 -29.90 4.27 13.80
N PRO A 160 -29.65 4.03 12.49
CA PRO A 160 -28.30 3.93 11.97
C PRO A 160 -27.48 5.18 12.28
N VAL A 161 -26.26 4.99 12.83
CA VAL A 161 -25.37 6.11 13.11
C VAL A 161 -24.89 6.76 11.82
N ARG A 162 -24.60 8.05 11.87
CA ARG A 162 -24.03 8.79 10.72
C ARG A 162 -22.65 8.29 10.35
N HIS A 163 -22.21 8.61 9.14
CA HIS A 163 -20.86 8.35 8.71
C HIS A 163 -19.82 9.23 9.43
N GLY A 164 -18.54 8.83 9.33
CA GLY A 164 -17.41 9.53 9.91
C GLY A 164 -17.23 9.25 11.41
N ALA A 165 -16.20 9.84 12.01
CA ALA A 165 -15.91 9.65 13.44
C ALA A 165 -17.06 10.11 14.37
N LEU A 166 -17.88 11.04 13.92
CA LEU A 166 -19.08 11.46 14.68
C LEU A 166 -20.08 10.31 14.88
N GLY A 167 -20.12 9.33 13.98
CA GLY A 167 -20.96 8.14 14.16
C GLY A 167 -20.54 7.28 15.34
N LEU A 168 -19.24 7.24 15.63
CA LEU A 168 -18.71 6.51 16.79
C LEU A 168 -19.21 7.08 18.13
N ARG A 169 -19.47 8.40 18.19
CA ARG A 169 -19.99 9.08 19.39
C ARG A 169 -21.34 8.50 19.81
N ASP A 170 -22.18 8.26 18.83
CA ASP A 170 -23.59 7.91 19.06
C ASP A 170 -23.81 6.37 19.02
N LEU A 171 -22.77 5.58 18.70
CA LEU A 171 -22.84 4.14 18.51
C LEU A 171 -23.16 3.38 19.81
N ALA A 172 -24.26 2.64 19.83
CA ALA A 172 -24.72 1.86 20.97
C ALA A 172 -24.88 0.35 20.69
N VAL A 173 -25.13 -0.02 19.42
CA VAL A 173 -25.35 -1.41 19.00
C VAL A 173 -24.51 -1.73 17.78
N ILE A 174 -23.87 -2.90 17.78
CA ILE A 174 -23.19 -3.52 16.62
C ILE A 174 -23.82 -4.88 16.40
N SER A 175 -24.37 -5.11 15.20
CA SER A 175 -24.96 -6.40 14.83
C SER A 175 -24.54 -6.80 13.41
N ASP A 176 -24.33 -8.10 13.20
CA ASP A 176 -24.00 -8.72 11.93
C ASP A 176 -25.19 -9.42 11.26
N SER A 177 -26.42 -9.12 11.71
CA SER A 177 -27.64 -9.80 11.27
C SER A 177 -27.96 -9.62 9.79
N HIS A 178 -27.52 -8.51 9.17
CA HIS A 178 -27.80 -8.18 7.78
C HIS A 178 -26.53 -8.14 6.90
N VAL A 179 -25.44 -8.67 7.44
CA VAL A 179 -24.15 -8.74 6.71
C VAL A 179 -24.28 -9.63 5.48
N LEU A 180 -23.64 -9.23 4.39
CA LEU A 180 -23.56 -10.01 3.15
C LEU A 180 -23.12 -11.45 3.46
N PRO A 181 -23.91 -12.47 3.13
CA PRO A 181 -23.59 -13.87 3.45
C PRO A 181 -22.26 -14.34 2.88
N GLU A 182 -21.88 -13.83 1.71
CA GLU A 182 -20.65 -14.15 1.00
C GLU A 182 -19.39 -13.74 1.77
N LEU A 183 -19.48 -12.80 2.70
CA LEU A 183 -18.34 -12.39 3.52
C LEU A 183 -17.77 -13.53 4.38
N LYS A 184 -18.57 -14.54 4.70
CA LYS A 184 -18.12 -15.75 5.42
C LYS A 184 -17.16 -16.61 4.61
N GLU A 185 -17.18 -16.45 3.28
CA GLU A 185 -16.30 -17.17 2.36
C GLU A 185 -15.05 -16.35 2.01
N CYS A 186 -14.99 -15.08 2.45
CA CYS A 186 -13.94 -14.16 2.08
C CYS A 186 -12.74 -14.25 3.03
N THR A 187 -11.55 -14.07 2.47
CA THR A 187 -10.30 -13.90 3.21
C THR A 187 -9.70 -12.54 2.91
N PHE A 188 -9.09 -11.94 3.94
CA PHE A 188 -8.56 -10.58 3.85
C PHE A 188 -7.10 -10.55 4.30
N ARG A 189 -6.20 -10.18 3.39
CA ARG A 189 -4.80 -9.82 3.65
C ARG A 189 -4.68 -8.31 3.57
N ILE A 190 -4.27 -7.67 4.63
CA ILE A 190 -4.23 -6.20 4.73
C ILE A 190 -2.79 -5.73 4.77
N ALA A 191 -2.40 -4.98 3.74
CA ALA A 191 -1.09 -4.35 3.67
C ALA A 191 -1.03 -3.17 4.67
N CYS A 192 -0.24 -3.36 5.73
CA CYS A 192 -0.14 -2.44 6.84
C CYS A 192 1.30 -2.41 7.40
N ASP A 193 2.01 -1.32 7.19
CA ASP A 193 3.40 -1.14 7.65
C ASP A 193 3.52 -0.30 8.94
N VAL A 194 2.38 0.03 9.58
CA VAL A 194 2.37 0.73 10.86
C VAL A 194 1.95 -0.19 12.00
N THR A 195 2.51 0.03 13.18
CA THR A 195 2.28 -0.80 14.36
C THR A 195 1.42 -0.12 15.44
N ASN A 196 0.88 1.04 15.14
CA ASN A 196 0.10 1.83 16.09
C ASN A 196 -1.14 1.08 16.58
N PRO A 197 -1.43 1.08 17.90
CA PRO A 197 -2.68 0.58 18.44
C PRO A 197 -3.85 1.49 18.05
N LEU A 198 -5.07 1.06 18.31
CA LEU A 198 -6.27 1.84 17.99
C LEU A 198 -6.31 3.17 18.76
N CYS A 199 -6.07 3.14 20.06
CA CYS A 199 -6.26 4.27 20.97
C CYS A 199 -5.01 4.59 21.81
N GLY A 200 -5.06 5.71 22.51
CA GLY A 200 -4.01 6.18 23.42
C GLY A 200 -2.97 7.09 22.77
N PRO A 201 -1.89 7.42 23.46
CA PRO A 201 -0.89 8.38 22.97
C PRO A 201 -0.18 7.96 21.68
N GLN A 202 -0.14 6.65 21.39
CA GLN A 202 0.37 6.07 20.15
C GLN A 202 -0.75 5.61 19.22
N GLY A 203 -2.01 5.90 19.56
CA GLY A 203 -3.19 5.53 18.80
C GLY A 203 -3.37 6.35 17.53
N CYS A 204 -4.30 5.91 16.69
CA CYS A 204 -4.50 6.49 15.36
C CYS A 204 -4.90 7.97 15.39
N SER A 205 -5.76 8.39 16.33
CA SER A 205 -6.20 9.79 16.44
C SER A 205 -5.03 10.69 16.83
N ALA A 206 -4.19 10.26 17.79
CA ALA A 206 -3.07 11.06 18.28
C ALA A 206 -1.96 11.20 17.21
N VAL A 207 -1.62 10.11 16.53
CA VAL A 207 -0.49 10.07 15.60
C VAL A 207 -0.87 10.58 14.22
N PHE A 208 -2.01 10.17 13.68
CA PHE A 208 -2.40 10.45 12.29
C PHE A 208 -3.52 11.49 12.16
N GLY A 209 -4.17 11.87 13.25
CA GLY A 209 -5.24 12.88 13.25
C GLY A 209 -4.80 14.25 12.73
N PRO A 210 -3.64 14.80 13.14
CA PRO A 210 -3.20 16.12 12.72
C PRO A 210 -3.12 16.30 11.20
N GLN A 211 -2.53 15.35 10.47
CA GLN A 211 -2.43 15.40 9.01
C GLN A 211 -3.79 15.31 8.29
N LYS A 212 -4.81 14.79 8.98
CA LYS A 212 -6.20 14.69 8.50
C LYS A 212 -7.05 15.91 8.87
N GLY A 213 -6.44 16.92 9.50
CA GLY A 213 -7.10 18.17 9.88
C GLY A 213 -7.70 18.17 11.30
N ALA A 214 -7.35 17.21 12.16
CA ALA A 214 -7.81 17.21 13.54
C ALA A 214 -7.03 18.19 14.42
N ASP A 215 -7.74 18.96 15.21
CA ASP A 215 -7.17 19.71 16.33
C ASP A 215 -7.08 18.85 17.60
N SER A 216 -6.48 19.41 18.67
CA SER A 216 -6.25 18.68 19.92
C SER A 216 -7.54 18.22 20.60
N ALA A 217 -8.63 18.98 20.49
CA ALA A 217 -9.92 18.61 21.07
C ALA A 217 -10.56 17.47 20.29
N MET A 218 -10.53 17.51 18.96
CA MET A 218 -10.99 16.43 18.08
C MET A 218 -10.23 15.13 18.35
N ILE A 219 -8.90 15.20 18.51
CA ILE A 219 -8.05 14.04 18.79
C ILE A 219 -8.51 13.34 20.07
N GLN A 220 -8.69 14.10 21.16
CA GLN A 220 -9.14 13.53 22.44
C GLN A 220 -10.54 12.90 22.35
N GLN A 221 -11.47 13.56 21.65
CA GLN A 221 -12.84 13.05 21.48
C GLN A 221 -12.85 11.77 20.65
N MET A 222 -12.16 11.76 19.51
CA MET A 222 -12.09 10.58 18.63
C MET A 222 -11.42 9.40 19.33
N ASP A 223 -10.36 9.63 20.10
CA ASP A 223 -9.70 8.57 20.86
C ASP A 223 -10.63 7.92 21.89
N GLN A 224 -11.42 8.75 22.59
CA GLN A 224 -12.45 8.27 23.53
C GLN A 224 -13.56 7.48 22.82
N TRP A 225 -14.04 7.96 21.67
CA TRP A 225 -15.10 7.27 20.91
C TRP A 225 -14.61 5.94 20.36
N LEU A 226 -13.39 5.88 19.83
CA LEU A 226 -12.77 4.65 19.38
C LEU A 226 -12.56 3.64 20.53
N SER A 227 -12.19 4.12 21.71
CA SER A 227 -12.09 3.27 22.90
C SER A 227 -13.43 2.67 23.29
N SER A 228 -14.51 3.48 23.27
CA SER A 228 -15.88 3.03 23.53
C SER A 228 -16.37 2.03 22.47
N TYR A 229 -16.06 2.29 21.20
CA TYR A 229 -16.34 1.39 20.09
C TYR A 229 -15.66 0.02 20.26
N ALA A 230 -14.37 0.01 20.61
CA ALA A 230 -13.64 -1.23 20.86
C ALA A 230 -14.23 -2.02 22.04
N ALA A 231 -14.60 -1.31 23.13
CA ALA A 231 -15.26 -1.93 24.28
C ALA A 231 -16.65 -2.50 23.92
N LEU A 232 -17.39 -1.83 23.04
CA LEU A 232 -18.68 -2.30 22.55
C LEU A 232 -18.51 -3.54 21.64
N ALA A 233 -17.58 -3.49 20.69
CA ALA A 233 -17.27 -4.61 19.81
C ALA A 233 -16.85 -5.87 20.58
N GLY A 234 -16.06 -5.72 21.64
CA GLY A 234 -15.61 -6.83 22.49
C GLY A 234 -16.73 -7.60 23.21
N LYS A 235 -17.95 -7.06 23.26
CA LYS A 235 -19.10 -7.79 23.85
C LYS A 235 -19.62 -8.90 22.93
N SER A 236 -19.51 -8.74 21.62
CA SER A 236 -20.05 -9.67 20.63
C SER A 236 -18.96 -10.35 19.80
N PHE A 237 -17.77 -9.77 19.73
CA PHE A 237 -16.63 -10.26 18.95
C PHE A 237 -15.45 -10.51 19.89
N PRO A 238 -15.26 -11.75 20.40
CA PRO A 238 -14.29 -12.05 21.47
C PRO A 238 -12.83 -11.87 21.07
N GLU A 239 -12.52 -11.86 19.79
CA GLU A 239 -11.15 -11.65 19.28
C GLU A 239 -10.75 -10.16 19.18
N THR A 240 -11.65 -9.26 19.62
CA THR A 240 -11.39 -7.82 19.62
C THR A 240 -10.15 -7.46 20.43
N ASN A 241 -9.15 -6.90 19.77
CA ASN A 241 -7.92 -6.44 20.39
C ASN A 241 -7.50 -5.06 19.90
N PRO A 242 -7.90 -3.97 20.58
CA PRO A 242 -7.52 -2.61 20.18
C PRO A 242 -6.02 -2.30 20.37
N ALA A 243 -5.28 -3.13 21.13
CA ALA A 243 -3.85 -2.99 21.33
C ALA A 243 -3.02 -3.76 20.27
N HIS A 244 -3.67 -4.49 19.36
CA HIS A 244 -2.96 -5.20 18.29
C HIS A 244 -2.13 -4.22 17.44
N ALA A 245 -0.92 -4.60 17.08
CA ALA A 245 -0.07 -3.81 16.21
C ALA A 245 -0.77 -3.60 14.85
N GLY A 246 -0.94 -2.34 14.44
CA GLY A 246 -1.67 -1.98 13.21
C GLY A 246 -3.20 -1.79 13.38
N ALA A 247 -3.77 -2.04 14.57
CA ALA A 247 -5.20 -1.76 14.80
C ALA A 247 -5.56 -0.29 14.52
N GLY A 248 -4.64 0.64 14.79
CA GLY A 248 -4.80 2.07 14.49
C GLY A 248 -4.59 2.45 13.02
N ALA A 249 -4.12 1.55 12.17
CA ALA A 249 -3.90 1.88 10.77
C ALA A 249 -5.16 2.42 10.10
N ALA A 250 -4.99 3.42 9.24
CA ALA A 250 -6.09 4.07 8.50
C ALA A 250 -7.24 4.56 9.40
N GLY A 251 -6.91 5.11 10.58
CA GLY A 251 -7.91 5.65 11.49
C GLY A 251 -8.84 4.60 12.11
N GLY A 252 -8.28 3.41 12.37
CA GLY A 252 -8.98 2.27 12.96
C GLY A 252 -9.58 1.29 11.94
N LEU A 253 -9.35 1.49 10.64
CA LEU A 253 -9.77 0.51 9.63
C LEU A 253 -9.07 -0.83 9.85
N GLY A 254 -7.78 -0.83 10.26
CA GLY A 254 -7.05 -2.04 10.66
C GLY A 254 -7.76 -2.79 11.79
N PHE A 255 -8.25 -2.10 12.80
CA PHE A 255 -9.06 -2.68 13.87
C PHE A 255 -10.35 -3.33 13.34
N ALA A 256 -11.05 -2.67 12.42
CA ALA A 256 -12.27 -3.22 11.84
C ALA A 256 -11.98 -4.52 11.08
N PHE A 257 -10.94 -4.57 10.27
CA PHE A 257 -10.56 -5.79 9.56
C PHE A 257 -10.19 -6.93 10.50
N LEU A 258 -9.39 -6.67 11.54
CA LEU A 258 -9.02 -7.68 12.54
C LEU A 258 -10.23 -8.23 13.28
N THR A 259 -11.12 -7.33 13.73
CA THR A 259 -12.23 -7.68 14.62
C THR A 259 -13.38 -8.38 13.91
N PHE A 260 -13.76 -7.90 12.71
CA PHE A 260 -15.00 -8.31 12.05
C PHE A 260 -14.79 -9.29 10.89
N PHE A 261 -13.56 -9.38 10.37
CA PHE A 261 -13.26 -10.23 9.20
C PHE A 261 -12.12 -11.21 9.44
N HIS A 262 -11.57 -11.29 10.66
CA HIS A 262 -10.44 -12.17 11.00
C HIS A 262 -9.25 -11.99 10.03
N ALA A 263 -9.04 -10.76 9.58
CA ALA A 263 -8.03 -10.42 8.59
C ALA A 263 -6.62 -10.58 9.15
N THR A 264 -5.65 -10.83 8.28
CA THR A 264 -4.22 -10.79 8.60
C THR A 264 -3.65 -9.44 8.21
N LEU A 265 -2.96 -8.76 9.14
CA LEU A 265 -2.18 -7.57 8.84
C LEU A 265 -0.74 -7.97 8.56
N GLU A 266 -0.23 -7.59 7.41
CA GLU A 266 1.09 -7.98 6.92
C GLU A 266 1.81 -6.79 6.30
N SER A 267 3.14 -6.86 6.19
CA SER A 267 3.88 -5.86 5.41
C SER A 267 3.44 -5.88 3.95
N GLY A 268 3.13 -4.70 3.41
CA GLY A 268 2.73 -4.55 2.01
C GLY A 268 3.77 -5.10 1.04
N VAL A 269 5.03 -4.88 1.33
CA VAL A 269 6.14 -5.42 0.54
C VAL A 269 6.11 -6.95 0.50
N ASN A 270 5.91 -7.61 1.64
CA ASN A 270 5.89 -9.08 1.68
C ASN A 270 4.75 -9.66 0.85
N ILE A 271 3.55 -9.08 0.95
CA ILE A 271 2.41 -9.49 0.12
C ILE A 271 2.78 -9.43 -1.37
N ILE A 272 3.35 -8.31 -1.80
CA ILE A 272 3.67 -8.09 -3.21
C ILE A 272 4.76 -9.06 -3.70
N LEU A 273 5.81 -9.27 -2.91
CA LEU A 273 6.89 -10.20 -3.25
C LEU A 273 6.39 -11.64 -3.41
N GLU A 274 5.44 -12.05 -2.56
CA GLU A 274 4.81 -13.37 -2.61
C GLU A 274 3.86 -13.50 -3.81
N GLU A 275 2.89 -12.60 -3.95
CA GLU A 275 1.85 -12.67 -4.98
C GLU A 275 2.43 -12.52 -6.41
N THR A 276 3.50 -11.75 -6.57
CA THR A 276 4.20 -11.64 -7.86
C THR A 276 5.12 -12.82 -8.16
N HIS A 277 5.25 -13.79 -7.25
CA HIS A 277 6.15 -14.93 -7.36
C HIS A 277 7.59 -14.52 -7.69
N LEU A 278 8.05 -13.41 -7.10
CA LEU A 278 9.35 -12.81 -7.42
C LEU A 278 10.51 -13.79 -7.23
N SER A 279 10.42 -14.66 -6.24
CA SER A 279 11.40 -15.70 -5.92
C SER A 279 11.69 -16.62 -7.13
N ASP A 280 10.66 -17.01 -7.88
CA ASP A 280 10.81 -17.91 -9.04
C ASP A 280 11.58 -17.24 -10.17
N TYR A 281 11.39 -15.94 -10.36
CA TYR A 281 12.14 -15.15 -11.34
C TYR A 281 13.59 -14.95 -10.91
N ILE A 282 13.81 -14.55 -9.65
CA ILE A 282 15.15 -14.29 -9.11
C ILE A 282 16.01 -15.56 -9.15
N LYS A 283 15.47 -16.72 -8.86
CA LYS A 283 16.18 -17.99 -8.89
C LYS A 283 16.93 -18.23 -10.21
N ASN A 284 16.34 -17.82 -11.33
CA ASN A 284 16.86 -18.02 -12.67
C ASN A 284 17.58 -16.78 -13.23
N ALA A 285 17.68 -15.70 -12.47
CA ALA A 285 18.34 -14.48 -12.91
C ALA A 285 19.87 -14.61 -12.84
N ASP A 286 20.54 -13.89 -13.73
CA ASP A 286 21.98 -13.64 -13.64
C ASP A 286 22.27 -12.41 -12.78
N ILE A 287 21.36 -11.42 -12.80
CA ILE A 287 21.44 -10.18 -12.06
C ILE A 287 20.04 -9.67 -11.68
N VAL A 288 19.94 -9.09 -10.51
CA VAL A 288 18.69 -8.48 -10.01
C VAL A 288 18.88 -6.98 -9.91
N ILE A 289 17.91 -6.24 -10.41
CA ILE A 289 17.85 -4.77 -10.31
C ILE A 289 16.70 -4.39 -9.41
N THR A 290 16.97 -3.54 -8.44
CA THR A 290 15.97 -2.95 -7.56
C THR A 290 16.17 -1.43 -7.45
N GLY A 291 15.34 -0.75 -6.67
CA GLY A 291 15.45 0.69 -6.46
C GLY A 291 14.18 1.30 -5.90
N GLU A 292 14.28 2.56 -5.54
CA GLU A 292 13.20 3.40 -5.05
C GLU A 292 13.58 4.88 -5.23
N GLY A 293 12.65 5.81 -4.92
CA GLY A 293 12.90 7.25 -5.06
C GLY A 293 14.09 7.77 -4.24
N CYS A 294 14.31 7.26 -3.03
CA CYS A 294 15.45 7.62 -2.20
C CYS A 294 15.94 6.43 -1.37
N LEU A 295 17.19 6.01 -1.59
CA LEU A 295 17.87 5.03 -0.75
C LEU A 295 18.45 5.71 0.48
N ASP A 296 18.06 5.24 1.66
CA ASP A 296 18.42 5.76 2.96
C ASP A 296 18.57 4.64 4.01
N GLY A 297 18.87 4.99 5.26
CA GLY A 297 18.94 4.03 6.37
C GLY A 297 17.59 3.36 6.70
N GLN A 298 16.46 3.92 6.26
CA GLN A 298 15.15 3.29 6.45
C GLN A 298 14.87 2.19 5.42
N THR A 299 15.56 2.20 4.27
CA THR A 299 15.42 1.18 3.23
C THR A 299 15.64 -0.22 3.81
N VAL A 300 16.59 -0.40 4.72
CA VAL A 300 16.89 -1.70 5.36
C VAL A 300 15.84 -2.13 6.40
N MET A 301 14.94 -1.23 6.80
CA MET A 301 13.90 -1.51 7.79
C MET A 301 12.65 -2.20 7.18
N GLY A 302 12.78 -2.80 6.00
CA GLY A 302 11.69 -3.59 5.39
C GLY A 302 11.03 -2.96 4.16
N LYS A 303 11.65 -1.90 3.57
CA LYS A 303 11.19 -1.37 2.29
C LYS A 303 11.46 -2.34 1.14
N ALA A 304 10.83 -2.11 0.00
CA ALA A 304 10.85 -2.98 -1.17
C ALA A 304 12.26 -3.39 -1.64
N PRO A 305 13.26 -2.50 -1.77
CA PRO A 305 14.59 -2.90 -2.19
C PRO A 305 15.29 -3.89 -1.25
N ALA A 306 15.08 -3.76 0.07
CA ALA A 306 15.64 -4.70 1.05
C ALA A 306 14.95 -6.07 0.96
N GLY A 307 13.64 -6.10 0.71
CA GLY A 307 12.89 -7.34 0.49
C GLY A 307 13.40 -8.10 -0.74
N VAL A 308 13.61 -7.40 -1.85
CA VAL A 308 14.19 -7.97 -3.08
C VAL A 308 15.59 -8.52 -2.82
N ALA A 309 16.45 -7.73 -2.16
CA ALA A 309 17.82 -8.13 -1.85
C ALA A 309 17.88 -9.37 -0.94
N LYS A 310 16.97 -9.49 0.02
CA LYS A 310 16.84 -10.66 0.87
C LYS A 310 16.56 -11.93 0.06
N ILE A 311 15.59 -11.89 -0.86
CA ILE A 311 15.29 -13.03 -1.75
C ILE A 311 16.48 -13.34 -2.65
N ALA A 312 17.11 -12.33 -3.25
CA ALA A 312 18.25 -12.52 -4.12
C ALA A 312 19.44 -13.19 -3.42
N ARG A 313 19.67 -12.83 -2.15
CA ARG A 313 20.71 -13.45 -1.32
C ARG A 313 20.49 -14.95 -1.09
N GLU A 314 19.24 -15.41 -0.95
CA GLU A 314 18.91 -16.83 -0.80
C GLU A 314 19.38 -17.65 -2.02
N PHE A 315 19.35 -17.02 -3.21
CA PHE A 315 19.81 -17.64 -4.46
C PHE A 315 21.20 -17.17 -4.90
N GLN A 316 21.92 -16.43 -4.05
CA GLN A 316 23.28 -15.92 -4.32
C GLN A 316 23.34 -15.09 -5.61
N LYS A 317 22.31 -14.27 -5.86
CA LYS A 317 22.24 -13.42 -7.06
C LYS A 317 22.73 -12.00 -6.73
N PRO A 318 23.55 -11.40 -7.62
CA PRO A 318 23.99 -10.03 -7.46
C PRO A 318 22.81 -9.05 -7.59
N VAL A 319 22.80 -8.02 -6.71
CA VAL A 319 21.76 -7.02 -6.65
C VAL A 319 22.34 -5.63 -6.88
N LEU A 320 21.82 -4.94 -7.89
CA LEU A 320 22.12 -3.54 -8.14
C LEU A 320 20.89 -2.70 -7.86
N ALA A 321 21.06 -1.59 -7.15
CA ALA A 321 19.98 -0.65 -6.89
C ALA A 321 20.17 0.67 -7.64
N PHE A 322 19.07 1.22 -8.17
CA PHE A 322 19.03 2.55 -8.80
C PHE A 322 18.04 3.42 -8.05
N SER A 323 18.43 4.65 -7.74
CA SER A 323 17.62 5.54 -6.91
C SER A 323 17.69 6.99 -7.37
N GLY A 324 16.63 7.75 -7.13
CA GLY A 324 16.63 9.18 -7.39
C GLY A 324 17.62 9.93 -6.50
N CYS A 325 17.63 9.57 -5.23
CA CYS A 325 18.52 10.12 -4.21
C CYS A 325 19.20 9.00 -3.41
N VAL A 326 20.40 9.25 -2.95
CA VAL A 326 21.16 8.34 -2.06
C VAL A 326 21.70 9.17 -0.90
N THR A 327 21.32 8.82 0.31
CA THR A 327 21.81 9.49 1.53
C THR A 327 23.11 8.86 2.04
N GLU A 328 23.77 9.50 2.99
CA GLU A 328 25.04 9.01 3.54
C GLU A 328 24.89 7.65 4.26
N ASP A 329 23.76 7.44 4.91
CA ASP A 329 23.42 6.22 5.65
C ASP A 329 22.89 5.07 4.76
N ALA A 330 22.67 5.30 3.45
CA ALA A 330 22.36 4.25 2.47
C ALA A 330 23.40 3.12 2.42
N LYS A 331 24.61 3.35 2.95
CA LYS A 331 25.63 2.29 3.09
C LYS A 331 25.15 1.06 3.88
N ALA A 332 24.15 1.23 4.75
CA ALA A 332 23.50 0.13 5.44
C ALA A 332 22.87 -0.90 4.47
N CYS A 333 22.48 -0.48 3.26
CA CYS A 333 21.88 -1.34 2.25
C CYS A 333 22.82 -2.48 1.80
N HIS A 334 24.16 -2.31 1.89
CA HIS A 334 25.10 -3.40 1.59
C HIS A 334 24.93 -4.58 2.57
N ALA A 335 24.72 -4.30 3.86
CA ALA A 335 24.46 -5.35 4.84
C ALA A 335 23.11 -6.07 4.58
N ALA A 336 22.15 -5.39 3.97
CA ALA A 336 20.86 -5.97 3.56
C ALA A 336 20.97 -6.85 2.29
N GLY A 337 22.09 -6.79 1.56
CA GLY A 337 22.33 -7.62 0.37
C GLY A 337 22.28 -6.88 -0.96
N ILE A 338 22.31 -5.54 -0.95
CA ILE A 338 22.48 -4.72 -2.15
C ILE A 338 23.97 -4.56 -2.41
N ASP A 339 24.49 -5.15 -3.48
CA ASP A 339 25.93 -5.18 -3.79
C ASP A 339 26.45 -3.81 -4.22
N ALA A 340 25.67 -3.08 -5.03
CA ALA A 340 25.98 -1.72 -5.40
C ALA A 340 24.72 -0.90 -5.64
N PHE A 341 24.81 0.42 -5.41
CA PHE A 341 23.71 1.35 -5.68
C PHE A 341 24.20 2.60 -6.41
N PHE A 342 23.32 3.16 -7.25
CA PHE A 342 23.64 4.26 -8.16
C PHE A 342 22.53 5.31 -8.13
N PRO A 343 22.86 6.60 -7.87
CA PRO A 343 21.90 7.67 -8.07
C PRO A 343 21.68 7.88 -9.58
N ILE A 344 20.43 8.08 -9.99
CA ILE A 344 20.10 8.35 -11.39
C ILE A 344 20.22 9.82 -11.75
N VAL A 345 20.19 10.73 -10.78
CA VAL A 345 20.40 12.18 -11.00
C VAL A 345 21.87 12.42 -11.30
N ARG A 346 22.18 12.80 -12.54
CA ARG A 346 23.55 12.84 -13.07
C ARG A 346 24.24 14.21 -12.97
N GLY A 347 23.54 15.23 -12.50
CA GLY A 347 24.10 16.59 -12.39
C GLY A 347 23.37 17.40 -11.34
N ALA A 348 23.85 18.61 -11.08
CA ALA A 348 23.20 19.57 -10.21
C ALA A 348 21.98 20.17 -10.93
N VAL A 349 20.78 19.69 -10.55
CA VAL A 349 19.49 20.16 -11.05
C VAL A 349 18.56 20.47 -9.88
N SER A 350 17.51 21.24 -10.11
CA SER A 350 16.47 21.44 -9.09
C SER A 350 15.73 20.12 -8.80
N LEU A 351 15.14 20.01 -7.60
CA LEU A 351 14.30 18.85 -7.28
C LEU A 351 13.13 18.75 -8.25
N GLU A 352 12.51 19.86 -8.60
CA GLU A 352 11.40 19.93 -9.56
C GLU A 352 11.80 19.35 -10.94
N ASP A 353 12.96 19.76 -11.48
CA ASP A 353 13.46 19.21 -12.74
C ASP A 353 13.80 17.72 -12.64
N ALA A 354 14.44 17.30 -11.53
CA ALA A 354 14.80 15.91 -11.31
C ALA A 354 13.57 14.99 -11.22
N MET A 355 12.45 15.49 -10.70
CA MET A 355 11.21 14.76 -10.53
C MET A 355 10.32 14.75 -11.77
N GLN A 356 10.62 15.54 -12.82
CA GLN A 356 9.88 15.47 -14.06
C GLN A 356 9.99 14.06 -14.67
N THR A 357 8.86 13.43 -14.97
CA THR A 357 8.78 12.03 -15.40
C THR A 357 9.71 11.72 -16.58
N ASP A 358 9.72 12.54 -17.61
CA ASP A 358 10.54 12.29 -18.80
C ASP A 358 12.05 12.42 -18.48
N HIS A 359 12.44 13.37 -17.64
CA HIS A 359 13.83 13.52 -17.19
C HIS A 359 14.27 12.34 -16.32
N ALA A 360 13.41 11.89 -15.41
CA ALA A 360 13.70 10.75 -14.54
C ALA A 360 13.85 9.45 -15.36
N LYS A 361 12.96 9.20 -16.33
CA LYS A 361 13.03 8.05 -17.25
C LYS A 361 14.34 8.06 -18.05
N GLN A 362 14.71 9.20 -18.61
CA GLN A 362 15.95 9.33 -19.38
C GLN A 362 17.17 9.12 -18.49
N ASN A 363 17.18 9.69 -17.28
CA ASN A 363 18.25 9.51 -16.32
C ASN A 363 18.40 8.05 -15.89
N MET A 364 17.30 7.34 -15.62
CA MET A 364 17.30 5.91 -15.31
C MET A 364 17.91 5.12 -16.46
N THR A 365 17.41 5.32 -17.68
CA THR A 365 17.87 4.61 -18.88
C THR A 365 19.38 4.81 -19.09
N ASP A 366 19.86 6.04 -19.04
CA ASP A 366 21.26 6.37 -19.31
C ASP A 366 22.19 5.87 -18.19
N THR A 367 21.77 5.94 -16.92
CA THR A 367 22.56 5.44 -15.80
C THR A 367 22.72 3.92 -15.85
N VAL A 368 21.62 3.23 -16.09
CA VAL A 368 21.60 1.76 -16.25
C VAL A 368 22.48 1.35 -17.45
N GLU A 369 22.37 2.04 -18.57
CA GLU A 369 23.23 1.79 -19.73
C GLU A 369 24.72 1.85 -19.35
N GLN A 370 25.17 2.88 -18.61
CA GLN A 370 26.58 3.01 -18.25
C GLN A 370 27.05 1.88 -17.33
N VAL A 371 26.23 1.48 -16.36
CA VAL A 371 26.54 0.34 -15.47
C VAL A 371 26.67 -0.95 -16.28
N PHE A 372 25.77 -1.23 -17.20
CA PHE A 372 25.82 -2.43 -18.04
C PHE A 372 26.95 -2.40 -19.07
N ARG A 373 27.37 -1.20 -19.56
CA ARG A 373 28.60 -1.05 -20.33
C ARG A 373 29.82 -1.49 -19.54
N MET A 374 29.93 -1.05 -18.30
CA MET A 374 31.00 -1.44 -17.40
C MET A 374 31.01 -2.98 -17.21
N LEU A 375 29.88 -3.57 -16.88
CA LEU A 375 29.75 -5.03 -16.69
C LEU A 375 30.22 -5.80 -17.93
N ARG A 376 29.82 -5.37 -19.13
CA ARG A 376 30.25 -6.01 -20.39
C ARG A 376 31.76 -5.94 -20.60
N THR A 377 32.37 -4.84 -20.17
CA THR A 377 33.83 -4.69 -20.29
C THR A 377 34.59 -5.75 -19.48
N PHE A 378 34.11 -6.03 -18.27
CA PHE A 378 34.73 -7.04 -17.40
C PHE A 378 34.43 -8.48 -17.80
N GLN A 379 33.33 -8.75 -18.49
CA GLN A 379 33.07 -10.10 -19.04
C GLN A 379 33.97 -10.50 -20.21
N ASN A 380 34.64 -9.53 -20.85
CA ASN A 380 35.55 -9.75 -21.96
C ASN A 380 37.03 -9.76 -21.52
N ILE A 381 37.31 -9.68 -20.23
CA ILE A 381 38.63 -9.83 -19.62
C ILE A 381 38.72 -11.24 -18.99
#